data_4bf75320da3c4dd490c1dac3cef00428
#
_entry.id   4bf75320da3c4dd490c1dac3cef00428
#
_cell.length_a   1.000
_cell.length_b   1.000
_cell.length_c   1.000
_cell.angle_alpha   90.00
_cell.angle_beta   90.00
_cell.angle_gamma   90.00
#
_symmetry.space_group_name_H-M   'P 1'
#
loop_
_entity.id
_entity.type
_entity.pdbx_description
1 polymer ?
#
loop_
_entity_poly.entity_id
_entity_poly.type
_entity_poly.pdbx_seq_one_letter_code
_entity_poly.pdbx_strand_id
1 'polypeptide(L)'
;MAFQMSENDQTVTVYNLRSDTNEFIGSGDAFIPAHTGLPANCTTIKPPAIKAGFVAIFDSEKQRWISREDHRGEVVFYTENGNELEITEPGAYPEGTTTLAPANAWQKWNGKAWVDDAEVMRIALVSEADAEKKRLLKQANDAIATLQDAVDLDMATEEEALLLTAWKKYRVLLNRIQPEDALEIVWPEVPGNVA
;
A
#
# COMPACT_ATOMS: atom_id res chain seq x y z
N MET A 1 -40.23 -19.99 -4.63
CA MET A 1 -40.66 -20.41 -5.97
C MET A 1 -40.19 -19.36 -6.95
N ALA A 2 -39.80 -19.72 -8.17
CA ALA A 2 -39.48 -18.74 -9.20
C ALA A 2 -40.73 -17.93 -9.56
N PHE A 3 -40.57 -16.68 -9.91
CA PHE A 3 -41.65 -15.79 -10.34
C PHE A 3 -42.29 -16.31 -11.63
N GLN A 4 -43.63 -16.23 -11.70
CA GLN A 4 -44.39 -16.52 -12.91
C GLN A 4 -45.24 -15.31 -13.30
N MET A 5 -45.25 -14.99 -14.59
CA MET A 5 -46.11 -13.93 -15.10
C MET A 5 -47.59 -14.29 -14.86
N SER A 6 -48.38 -13.28 -14.52
CA SER A 6 -49.83 -13.44 -14.27
C SER A 6 -50.63 -12.72 -15.34
N GLU A 7 -51.84 -13.21 -15.59
CA GLU A 7 -52.84 -12.52 -16.42
C GLU A 7 -53.48 -11.32 -15.71
N ASN A 8 -53.27 -11.19 -14.41
CA ASN A 8 -53.75 -10.07 -13.60
C ASN A 8 -52.61 -9.30 -12.96
N ASP A 9 -52.86 -8.04 -12.68
CA ASP A 9 -51.98 -7.21 -11.88
C ASP A 9 -51.68 -7.87 -10.53
N GLN A 10 -50.44 -7.82 -10.08
CA GLN A 10 -50.03 -8.39 -8.80
C GLN A 10 -49.02 -7.49 -8.08
N THR A 11 -49.05 -7.51 -6.75
CA THR A 11 -48.03 -6.92 -5.93
C THR A 11 -47.27 -8.06 -5.24
N VAL A 12 -45.95 -8.08 -5.41
CA VAL A 12 -45.12 -9.16 -4.85
C VAL A 12 -43.94 -8.55 -4.11
N THR A 13 -43.54 -9.17 -3.00
CA THR A 13 -42.30 -8.78 -2.32
C THR A 13 -41.10 -9.19 -3.16
N VAL A 14 -40.26 -8.23 -3.45
CA VAL A 14 -39.00 -8.42 -4.19
C VAL A 14 -37.81 -8.10 -3.31
N TYR A 15 -36.70 -8.76 -3.58
CA TYR A 15 -35.40 -8.56 -2.96
C TYR A 15 -34.49 -7.91 -3.99
N ASN A 16 -34.13 -6.69 -3.74
CA ASN A 16 -33.37 -5.84 -4.66
C ASN A 16 -31.89 -6.22 -4.65
N LEU A 17 -31.30 -6.16 -5.82
CA LEU A 17 -29.92 -6.53 -6.07
C LEU A 17 -29.16 -5.32 -6.58
N ARG A 18 -27.92 -5.18 -6.15
CA ARG A 18 -26.97 -4.25 -6.73
C ARG A 18 -26.69 -4.68 -8.17
N SER A 19 -26.71 -3.74 -9.10
CA SER A 19 -26.68 -4.05 -10.55
C SER A 19 -25.34 -4.62 -11.04
N ASP A 20 -24.25 -4.34 -10.32
CA ASP A 20 -22.88 -4.74 -10.66
C ASP A 20 -22.46 -6.06 -10.01
N THR A 21 -22.87 -6.29 -8.77
CA THR A 21 -22.40 -7.42 -7.95
C THR A 21 -23.48 -8.43 -7.60
N ASN A 22 -24.76 -8.13 -7.89
CA ASN A 22 -25.93 -8.90 -7.43
C ASN A 22 -26.03 -9.05 -5.91
N GLU A 23 -25.39 -8.14 -5.14
CA GLU A 23 -25.54 -8.11 -3.69
C GLU A 23 -26.94 -7.69 -3.29
N PHE A 24 -27.46 -8.29 -2.22
CA PHE A 24 -28.71 -7.87 -1.60
C PHE A 24 -28.59 -6.47 -0.99
N ILE A 25 -29.47 -5.56 -1.40
CA ILE A 25 -29.48 -4.17 -0.91
C ILE A 25 -30.78 -3.79 -0.19
N GLY A 26 -31.76 -4.69 -0.10
CA GLY A 26 -33.02 -4.43 0.58
C GLY A 26 -34.19 -5.14 -0.06
N SER A 27 -35.34 -5.07 0.59
CA SER A 27 -36.59 -5.65 0.08
C SER A 27 -37.70 -4.60 0.05
N GLY A 28 -38.65 -4.81 -0.83
CA GLY A 28 -39.83 -3.97 -0.94
C GLY A 28 -40.91 -4.66 -1.75
N ASP A 29 -42.09 -4.07 -1.82
CA ASP A 29 -43.18 -4.57 -2.65
C ASP A 29 -43.13 -3.90 -4.03
N ALA A 30 -43.18 -4.72 -5.07
CA ALA A 30 -43.22 -4.27 -6.46
C ALA A 30 -44.62 -4.55 -7.04
N PHE A 31 -45.24 -3.49 -7.61
CA PHE A 31 -46.41 -3.65 -8.43
C PHE A 31 -46.00 -4.09 -9.84
N ILE A 32 -46.60 -5.22 -10.29
CA ILE A 32 -46.29 -5.85 -11.56
C ILE A 32 -47.56 -5.91 -12.37
N PRO A 33 -47.68 -5.13 -13.46
CA PRO A 33 -48.83 -5.20 -14.35
C PRO A 33 -49.04 -6.59 -14.99
N ALA A 34 -50.23 -6.88 -15.37
CA ALA A 34 -50.58 -8.11 -16.10
C ALA A 34 -49.64 -8.31 -17.29
N HIS A 35 -49.25 -9.54 -17.53
CA HIS A 35 -48.38 -9.97 -18.63
C HIS A 35 -46.95 -9.34 -18.62
N THR A 36 -46.51 -8.83 -17.48
CA THR A 36 -45.13 -8.27 -17.33
C THR A 36 -44.29 -9.13 -16.42
N GLY A 37 -42.94 -8.96 -16.53
CA GLY A 37 -41.96 -9.64 -15.70
C GLY A 37 -41.58 -8.82 -14.47
N LEU A 38 -40.66 -9.36 -13.66
CA LEU A 38 -40.07 -8.68 -12.53
C LEU A 38 -39.29 -7.42 -13.00
N PRO A 39 -39.23 -6.37 -12.17
CA PRO A 39 -38.29 -5.28 -12.36
C PRO A 39 -36.84 -5.77 -12.49
N ALA A 40 -36.00 -4.98 -13.13
CA ALA A 40 -34.59 -5.33 -13.24
C ALA A 40 -33.92 -5.39 -11.84
N ASN A 41 -32.87 -6.17 -11.73
CA ASN A 41 -32.08 -6.30 -10.53
C ASN A 41 -32.88 -6.64 -9.25
N CYS A 42 -33.78 -7.60 -9.36
CA CYS A 42 -34.49 -8.13 -8.21
C CYS A 42 -34.84 -9.62 -8.39
N THR A 43 -35.17 -10.27 -7.28
CA THR A 43 -35.67 -11.64 -7.24
C THR A 43 -36.81 -11.78 -6.23
N THR A 44 -37.67 -12.77 -6.39
CA THR A 44 -38.68 -13.13 -5.39
C THR A 44 -38.17 -14.17 -4.37
N ILE A 45 -36.96 -14.66 -4.57
CA ILE A 45 -36.35 -15.65 -3.67
C ILE A 45 -35.79 -14.91 -2.46
N LYS A 46 -36.34 -15.22 -1.28
CA LYS A 46 -35.91 -14.59 -0.02
C LYS A 46 -34.43 -14.90 0.29
N PRO A 47 -33.61 -13.90 0.64
CA PRO A 47 -32.25 -14.13 1.08
C PRO A 47 -32.22 -14.86 2.44
N PRO A 48 -31.13 -15.59 2.74
CA PRO A 48 -30.91 -16.11 4.09
C PRO A 48 -30.70 -14.97 5.08
N ALA A 49 -30.76 -15.28 6.37
CA ALA A 49 -30.34 -14.33 7.39
C ALA A 49 -28.84 -14.03 7.22
N ILE A 50 -28.52 -12.74 7.00
CA ILE A 50 -27.16 -12.29 6.81
C ILE A 50 -26.51 -12.11 8.17
N LYS A 51 -25.37 -12.77 8.40
CA LYS A 51 -24.57 -12.62 9.60
C LYS A 51 -23.68 -11.38 9.48
N ALA A 52 -23.29 -10.81 10.63
CA ALA A 52 -22.26 -9.75 10.63
C ALA A 52 -20.98 -10.25 9.95
N GLY A 53 -20.34 -9.39 9.15
CA GLY A 53 -19.15 -9.75 8.36
C GLY A 53 -19.44 -10.61 7.12
N PHE A 54 -20.71 -10.67 6.66
CA PHE A 54 -21.09 -11.39 5.44
C PHE A 54 -22.04 -10.55 4.59
N VAL A 55 -22.01 -10.81 3.28
CA VAL A 55 -23.00 -10.32 2.30
C VAL A 55 -23.71 -11.49 1.64
N ALA A 56 -24.94 -11.27 1.19
CA ALA A 56 -25.67 -12.22 0.35
C ALA A 56 -25.61 -11.76 -1.09
N ILE A 57 -25.14 -12.62 -1.97
CA ILE A 57 -25.04 -12.41 -3.42
C ILE A 57 -25.97 -13.38 -4.11
N PHE A 58 -26.77 -12.92 -5.07
CA PHE A 58 -27.70 -13.76 -5.80
C PHE A 58 -27.05 -14.33 -7.06
N ASP A 59 -26.95 -15.66 -7.12
CA ASP A 59 -26.53 -16.40 -8.31
C ASP A 59 -27.76 -16.58 -9.22
N SER A 60 -27.86 -15.72 -10.24
CA SER A 60 -29.00 -15.72 -11.16
C SER A 60 -29.06 -16.96 -12.08
N GLU A 61 -27.94 -17.63 -12.32
CA GLU A 61 -27.94 -18.87 -13.11
C GLU A 61 -28.52 -20.03 -12.30
N LYS A 62 -28.11 -20.14 -11.03
CA LYS A 62 -28.57 -21.23 -10.14
C LYS A 62 -29.79 -20.88 -9.32
N GLN A 63 -30.30 -19.64 -9.46
CA GLN A 63 -31.47 -19.13 -8.73
C GLN A 63 -31.36 -19.35 -7.22
N ARG A 64 -30.20 -19.00 -6.64
CA ARG A 64 -29.92 -19.18 -5.22
C ARG A 64 -29.03 -18.07 -4.67
N TRP A 65 -29.12 -17.87 -3.36
CA TRP A 65 -28.24 -16.98 -2.64
C TRP A 65 -26.94 -17.69 -2.26
N ILE A 66 -25.86 -16.93 -2.32
CA ILE A 66 -24.52 -17.30 -1.85
C ILE A 66 -24.15 -16.30 -0.75
N SER A 67 -23.74 -16.79 0.41
CA SER A 67 -23.17 -15.96 1.46
C SER A 67 -21.67 -15.88 1.27
N ARG A 68 -21.10 -14.66 1.26
CA ARG A 68 -19.66 -14.41 1.22
C ARG A 68 -19.24 -13.57 2.40
N GLU A 69 -18.03 -13.77 2.88
CA GLU A 69 -17.39 -12.90 3.85
C GLU A 69 -17.27 -11.48 3.28
N ASP A 70 -17.34 -10.48 4.15
CA ASP A 70 -17.20 -9.08 3.76
C ASP A 70 -16.12 -8.42 4.61
N HIS A 71 -14.94 -8.36 4.05
CA HIS A 71 -13.75 -7.75 4.62
C HIS A 71 -13.43 -6.39 3.96
N ARG A 72 -14.35 -5.84 3.18
CA ARG A 72 -14.15 -4.56 2.49
C ARG A 72 -13.81 -3.43 3.46
N GLY A 73 -12.80 -2.63 3.09
CA GLY A 73 -12.25 -1.56 3.91
C GLY A 73 -11.22 -2.04 4.95
N GLU A 74 -11.00 -3.34 5.07
CA GLU A 74 -9.89 -3.86 5.87
C GLU A 74 -8.59 -3.82 5.06
N VAL A 75 -7.47 -3.61 5.76
CA VAL A 75 -6.13 -3.66 5.18
C VAL A 75 -5.46 -4.95 5.58
N VAL A 76 -4.89 -5.64 4.60
CA VAL A 76 -4.07 -6.84 4.80
C VAL A 76 -2.68 -6.62 4.19
N PHE A 77 -1.75 -7.48 4.51
CA PHE A 77 -0.34 -7.35 4.11
C PHE A 77 0.10 -8.60 3.34
N TYR A 78 0.74 -8.41 2.20
CA TYR A 78 1.35 -9.51 1.47
C TYR A 78 2.48 -10.14 2.28
N THR A 79 2.40 -11.45 2.52
CA THR A 79 3.40 -12.19 3.31
C THR A 79 4.77 -12.27 2.64
N GLU A 80 4.84 -12.00 1.35
CA GLU A 80 6.07 -11.99 0.56
C GLU A 80 6.93 -10.75 0.84
N ASN A 81 6.31 -9.58 0.98
CA ASN A 81 7.02 -8.29 0.99
C ASN A 81 6.51 -7.26 2.01
N GLY A 82 5.42 -7.58 2.75
CA GLY A 82 4.83 -6.67 3.74
C GLY A 82 4.03 -5.50 3.17
N ASN A 83 3.83 -5.42 1.86
CA ASN A 83 3.05 -4.34 1.26
C ASN A 83 1.57 -4.44 1.62
N GLU A 84 0.95 -3.30 1.80
CA GLU A 84 -0.47 -3.17 2.12
C GLU A 84 -1.35 -3.46 0.90
N LEU A 85 -2.49 -4.09 1.18
CA LEU A 85 -3.60 -4.29 0.25
C LEU A 85 -4.91 -3.98 0.95
N GLU A 86 -5.66 -3.01 0.45
CA GLU A 86 -7.04 -2.75 0.89
C GLU A 86 -7.99 -3.73 0.21
N ILE A 87 -8.84 -4.38 0.98
CA ILE A 87 -9.88 -5.28 0.47
C ILE A 87 -11.04 -4.46 -0.08
N THR A 88 -11.32 -4.62 -1.37
CA THR A 88 -12.38 -3.87 -2.07
C THR A 88 -13.56 -4.71 -2.49
N GLU A 89 -13.43 -6.05 -2.49
CA GLU A 89 -14.45 -6.98 -2.92
C GLU A 89 -14.83 -7.98 -1.83
N PRO A 90 -16.10 -8.44 -1.79
CA PRO A 90 -16.51 -9.48 -0.86
C PRO A 90 -15.84 -10.82 -1.17
N GLY A 91 -15.38 -11.50 -0.15
CA GLY A 91 -14.73 -12.81 -0.24
C GLY A 91 -13.78 -13.04 0.93
N ALA A 92 -13.17 -14.22 0.95
CA ALA A 92 -12.08 -14.52 1.86
C ALA A 92 -10.86 -13.64 1.55
N TYR A 93 -9.98 -13.49 2.52
CA TYR A 93 -8.71 -12.80 2.27
C TYR A 93 -7.94 -13.44 1.11
N PRO A 94 -7.28 -12.65 0.25
CA PRO A 94 -6.45 -13.16 -0.83
C PRO A 94 -5.34 -14.08 -0.30
N GLU A 95 -5.02 -15.11 -1.08
CA GLU A 95 -3.90 -15.99 -0.75
C GLU A 95 -2.58 -15.19 -0.62
N GLY A 96 -1.71 -15.60 0.28
CA GLY A 96 -0.44 -14.93 0.52
C GLY A 96 -0.58 -13.61 1.28
N THR A 97 -1.71 -13.37 1.95
CA THR A 97 -1.90 -12.18 2.80
C THR A 97 -2.11 -12.54 4.27
N THR A 98 -1.90 -11.56 5.13
CA THR A 98 -2.15 -11.62 6.57
C THR A 98 -2.72 -10.30 7.08
N THR A 99 -3.51 -10.34 8.14
CA THR A 99 -3.99 -9.14 8.84
C THR A 99 -2.95 -8.52 9.79
N LEU A 100 -1.83 -9.21 10.00
CA LEU A 100 -0.76 -8.74 10.86
C LEU A 100 0.18 -7.82 10.07
N ALA A 101 0.32 -6.57 10.49
CA ALA A 101 1.26 -5.64 9.91
C ALA A 101 2.71 -5.97 10.30
N PRO A 102 3.70 -5.83 9.39
CA PRO A 102 5.10 -5.86 9.77
C PRO A 102 5.43 -4.61 10.60
N ALA A 103 6.28 -4.76 11.62
CA ALA A 103 6.70 -3.65 12.48
C ALA A 103 7.76 -2.75 11.80
N ASN A 104 8.48 -3.28 10.83
CA ASN A 104 9.52 -2.58 10.07
C ASN A 104 9.80 -3.28 8.73
N ALA A 105 10.59 -2.63 7.88
CA ALA A 105 10.87 -3.06 6.51
C ALA A 105 11.81 -4.29 6.40
N TRP A 106 12.46 -4.70 7.49
CA TRP A 106 13.40 -5.84 7.50
C TRP A 106 12.85 -7.08 8.20
N GLN A 107 11.53 -7.15 8.36
CA GLN A 107 10.85 -8.35 8.82
C GLN A 107 10.46 -9.23 7.63
N LYS A 108 10.49 -10.55 7.85
CA LYS A 108 9.95 -11.54 6.94
C LYS A 108 8.87 -12.37 7.60
N TRP A 109 7.93 -12.85 6.82
CA TRP A 109 6.88 -13.74 7.28
C TRP A 109 7.38 -15.17 7.43
N ASN A 110 7.17 -15.77 8.60
CA ASN A 110 7.60 -17.16 8.88
C ASN A 110 6.47 -18.18 8.77
N GLY A 111 5.29 -17.77 8.28
CA GLY A 111 4.08 -18.58 8.20
C GLY A 111 3.08 -18.31 9.34
N LYS A 112 3.48 -17.58 10.39
CA LYS A 112 2.63 -17.25 11.55
C LYS A 112 2.76 -15.80 12.02
N ALA A 113 3.95 -15.23 11.90
CA ALA A 113 4.26 -13.89 12.37
C ALA A 113 5.39 -13.29 11.55
N TRP A 114 5.51 -11.97 11.60
CA TRP A 114 6.68 -11.24 11.10
C TRP A 114 7.82 -11.41 12.09
N VAL A 115 8.98 -11.80 11.57
CA VAL A 115 10.22 -11.98 12.35
C VAL A 115 11.35 -11.20 11.70
N ASP A 116 12.25 -10.66 12.52
CA ASP A 116 13.39 -9.92 12.01
C ASP A 116 14.30 -10.82 11.15
N ASP A 117 14.67 -10.30 9.98
CA ASP A 117 15.61 -10.95 9.08
C ASP A 117 16.90 -10.13 9.03
N ALA A 118 17.95 -10.67 9.62
CA ALA A 118 19.25 -9.99 9.71
C ALA A 118 19.83 -9.66 8.32
N GLU A 119 19.58 -10.50 7.31
CA GLU A 119 20.06 -10.25 5.95
C GLU A 119 19.27 -9.15 5.26
N VAL A 120 17.95 -9.16 5.40
CA VAL A 120 17.09 -8.07 4.89
C VAL A 120 17.43 -6.76 5.57
N MET A 121 17.61 -6.78 6.89
CA MET A 121 18.06 -5.61 7.66
C MET A 121 19.42 -5.09 7.15
N ARG A 122 20.39 -5.99 6.95
CA ARG A 122 21.70 -5.62 6.43
C ARG A 122 21.61 -4.97 5.05
N ILE A 123 20.84 -5.55 4.14
CA ILE A 123 20.62 -5.02 2.79
C ILE A 123 19.98 -3.61 2.86
N ALA A 124 18.98 -3.42 3.71
CA ALA A 124 18.33 -2.12 3.89
C ALA A 124 19.31 -1.07 4.40
N LEU A 125 20.07 -1.38 5.45
CA LEU A 125 21.07 -0.47 6.03
C LEU A 125 22.19 -0.10 5.04
N VAL A 126 22.66 -1.06 4.24
CA VAL A 126 23.64 -0.80 3.17
C VAL A 126 23.05 0.16 2.11
N SER A 127 21.79 -0.05 1.72
CA SER A 127 21.11 0.83 0.77
C SER A 127 20.95 2.26 1.31
N GLU A 128 20.57 2.40 2.58
CA GLU A 128 20.46 3.70 3.26
C GLU A 128 21.83 4.39 3.35
N ALA A 129 22.88 3.67 3.73
CA ALA A 129 24.23 4.19 3.80
C ALA A 129 24.76 4.66 2.42
N ASP A 130 24.46 3.92 1.35
CA ASP A 130 24.82 4.30 -0.01
C ASP A 130 24.08 5.58 -0.47
N ALA A 131 22.78 5.67 -0.17
CA ALA A 131 21.99 6.86 -0.47
C ALA A 131 22.50 8.09 0.29
N GLU A 132 22.81 7.95 1.58
CA GLU A 132 23.37 9.03 2.40
C GLU A 132 24.76 9.45 1.92
N LYS A 133 25.66 8.52 1.61
CA LYS A 133 26.96 8.80 1.00
C LYS A 133 26.83 9.63 -0.30
N LYS A 134 25.92 9.24 -1.18
CA LYS A 134 25.65 9.97 -2.44
C LYS A 134 25.15 11.38 -2.17
N ARG A 135 24.22 11.55 -1.21
CA ARG A 135 23.69 12.85 -0.81
C ARG A 135 24.81 13.77 -0.29
N LEU A 136 25.65 13.26 0.62
CA LEU A 136 26.76 14.02 1.22
C LEU A 136 27.85 14.34 0.20
N LEU A 137 28.17 13.42 -0.71
CA LEU A 137 29.10 13.68 -1.82
C LEU A 137 28.60 14.77 -2.75
N LYS A 138 27.29 14.79 -3.07
CA LYS A 138 26.69 15.86 -3.85
C LYS A 138 26.85 17.20 -3.15
N GLN A 139 26.52 17.28 -1.88
CA GLN A 139 26.69 18.50 -1.06
C GLN A 139 28.15 18.97 -1.05
N ALA A 140 29.11 18.05 -0.87
CA ALA A 140 30.53 18.38 -0.88
C ALA A 140 30.99 18.90 -2.25
N ASN A 141 30.53 18.29 -3.34
CA ASN A 141 30.90 18.73 -4.69
C ASN A 141 30.34 20.11 -5.02
N ASP A 142 29.09 20.39 -4.64
CA ASP A 142 28.43 21.68 -4.85
C ASP A 142 29.19 22.80 -4.08
N ALA A 143 29.54 22.56 -2.81
CA ALA A 143 30.32 23.50 -2.00
C ALA A 143 31.75 23.72 -2.58
N ILE A 144 32.43 22.64 -2.96
CA ILE A 144 33.76 22.71 -3.55
C ILE A 144 33.75 23.50 -4.87
N ALA A 145 32.74 23.31 -5.72
CA ALA A 145 32.65 24.00 -7.01
C ALA A 145 32.61 25.53 -6.78
N THR A 146 31.70 26.01 -5.93
CA THR A 146 31.56 27.45 -5.65
C THR A 146 32.84 28.06 -5.05
N LEU A 147 33.45 27.38 -4.08
CA LEU A 147 34.67 27.87 -3.45
C LEU A 147 35.89 27.81 -4.38
N GLN A 148 35.95 26.82 -5.25
CA GLN A 148 37.00 26.69 -6.27
C GLN A 148 36.91 27.81 -7.31
N ASP A 149 35.71 28.17 -7.76
CA ASP A 149 35.51 29.28 -8.70
C ASP A 149 36.05 30.60 -8.10
N ALA A 150 35.81 30.83 -6.80
CA ALA A 150 36.37 32.02 -6.10
C ALA A 150 37.91 32.02 -6.07
N VAL A 151 38.53 30.86 -5.84
CA VAL A 151 39.99 30.71 -5.85
C VAL A 151 40.55 30.88 -7.25
N ASP A 152 39.93 30.29 -8.25
CA ASP A 152 40.40 30.34 -9.64
C ASP A 152 40.31 31.74 -10.26
N LEU A 153 39.43 32.60 -9.71
CA LEU A 153 39.24 33.99 -10.10
C LEU A 153 40.07 34.96 -9.23
N ASP A 154 40.93 34.49 -8.35
CA ASP A 154 41.67 35.28 -7.38
C ASP A 154 40.78 36.19 -6.48
N MET A 155 39.54 35.75 -6.20
CA MET A 155 38.55 36.48 -5.40
C MET A 155 38.29 35.86 -4.02
N ALA A 156 38.88 34.70 -3.73
CA ALA A 156 38.66 34.00 -2.48
C ALA A 156 39.28 34.74 -1.28
N THR A 157 38.54 34.80 -0.20
CA THR A 157 39.06 35.20 1.13
C THR A 157 39.93 34.07 1.71
N GLU A 158 40.74 34.39 2.76
CA GLU A 158 41.50 33.36 3.48
C GLU A 158 40.58 32.30 4.10
N GLU A 159 39.40 32.69 4.60
CA GLU A 159 38.40 31.82 5.19
C GLU A 159 37.82 30.88 4.14
N GLU A 160 37.48 31.36 2.94
CA GLU A 160 36.99 30.54 1.84
C GLU A 160 38.03 29.54 1.35
N ALA A 161 39.32 29.91 1.31
CA ALA A 161 40.40 29.00 0.95
C ALA A 161 40.60 27.87 1.98
N LEU A 162 40.48 28.20 3.28
CA LEU A 162 40.48 27.20 4.37
C LEU A 162 39.27 26.28 4.28
N LEU A 163 38.08 26.84 4.03
CA LEU A 163 36.84 26.11 3.88
C LEU A 163 36.86 25.16 2.67
N LEU A 164 37.41 25.59 1.54
CA LEU A 164 37.64 24.75 0.37
C LEU A 164 38.51 23.53 0.73
N THR A 165 39.56 23.75 1.50
CA THR A 165 40.46 22.69 1.94
C THR A 165 39.70 21.69 2.85
N ALA A 166 38.85 22.20 3.76
CA ALA A 166 38.04 21.37 4.65
C ALA A 166 37.03 20.52 3.86
N TRP A 167 36.33 21.10 2.88
CA TRP A 167 35.39 20.39 2.03
C TRP A 167 36.07 19.32 1.15
N LYS A 168 37.26 19.60 0.62
CA LYS A 168 38.05 18.61 -0.12
C LYS A 168 38.46 17.43 0.78
N LYS A 169 38.90 17.71 2.03
CA LYS A 169 39.19 16.64 3.02
C LYS A 169 37.94 15.82 3.33
N TYR A 170 36.82 16.48 3.58
CA TYR A 170 35.54 15.84 3.86
C TYR A 170 35.12 14.89 2.72
N ARG A 171 35.22 15.38 1.46
CA ARG A 171 34.91 14.55 0.27
C ARG A 171 35.83 13.32 0.18
N VAL A 172 37.12 13.45 0.52
CA VAL A 172 38.05 12.32 0.54
C VAL A 172 37.64 11.30 1.59
N LEU A 173 37.23 11.75 2.78
CA LEU A 173 36.76 10.88 3.87
C LEU A 173 35.48 10.16 3.45
N LEU A 174 34.50 10.84 2.87
CA LEU A 174 33.29 10.25 2.34
C LEU A 174 33.56 9.16 1.31
N ASN A 175 34.53 9.39 0.39
CA ASN A 175 34.87 8.39 -0.63
C ASN A 175 35.46 7.11 -0.03
N ARG A 176 36.04 7.17 1.18
CA ARG A 176 36.62 6.00 1.88
C ARG A 176 35.56 5.17 2.63
N ILE A 177 34.38 5.73 2.85
CA ILE A 177 33.29 4.99 3.49
C ILE A 177 32.84 3.86 2.56
N GLN A 178 32.70 2.66 3.12
CA GLN A 178 32.12 1.50 2.44
C GLN A 178 30.69 1.32 2.96
N PRO A 179 29.65 1.45 2.12
CA PRO A 179 28.27 1.23 2.53
C PRO A 179 28.02 -0.17 3.13
N GLU A 180 28.81 -1.15 2.75
CA GLU A 180 28.76 -2.52 3.26
C GLU A 180 29.03 -2.61 4.78
N ASP A 181 29.72 -1.62 5.33
CA ASP A 181 30.00 -1.50 6.77
C ASP A 181 28.92 -0.71 7.51
N ALA A 182 27.70 -0.65 6.99
CA ALA A 182 26.60 0.23 7.41
C ALA A 182 26.36 0.31 8.92
N LEU A 183 26.59 -0.80 9.66
CA LEU A 183 26.43 -0.84 11.12
C LEU A 183 27.55 -0.15 11.90
N GLU A 184 28.72 0.08 11.28
CA GLU A 184 29.92 0.62 11.91
C GLU A 184 30.35 1.97 11.32
N ILE A 185 29.59 2.52 10.35
CA ILE A 185 29.93 3.77 9.68
C ILE A 185 29.92 4.91 10.67
N VAL A 186 31.08 5.58 10.81
CA VAL A 186 31.21 6.87 11.44
C VAL A 186 31.28 7.94 10.36
N TRP A 187 30.18 8.68 10.21
CA TRP A 187 30.12 9.76 9.22
C TRP A 187 31.04 10.91 9.62
N PRO A 188 31.86 11.45 8.70
CA PRO A 188 32.68 12.59 9.00
C PRO A 188 31.81 13.85 9.23
N GLU A 189 32.29 14.73 10.09
CA GLU A 189 31.60 16.01 10.34
C GLU A 189 31.59 16.89 9.10
N VAL A 190 30.41 17.43 8.79
CA VAL A 190 30.23 18.39 7.69
C VAL A 190 31.01 19.66 8.02
N PRO A 191 31.87 20.15 7.10
CA PRO A 191 32.57 21.43 7.34
C PRO A 191 31.55 22.54 7.59
N GLY A 192 31.75 23.29 8.72
CA GLY A 192 30.86 24.40 9.07
C GLY A 192 30.90 25.50 8.02
N ASN A 193 29.77 26.14 7.76
CA ASN A 193 29.78 27.44 7.15
C ASN A 193 30.44 28.39 8.17
N VAL A 194 31.61 28.89 7.84
CA VAL A 194 32.15 30.06 8.56
C VAL A 194 31.20 31.20 8.22
N ALA A 195 30.39 31.61 9.21
CA ALA A 195 29.45 32.72 9.08
C ALA A 195 30.19 34.05 9.06
#